data_837d6bd7646119cdd69d6c64a3eb5767
#
_entry.id   837d6bd7646119cdd69d6c64a3eb5767
#
_cell.length_a   1.000
_cell.length_b   1.000
_cell.length_c   1.000
_cell.angle_alpha   90.00
_cell.angle_beta   90.00
_cell.angle_gamma   90.00
#
_symmetry.space_group_name_H-M   'P 1'
#
loop_
_entity.id
_entity.type
_entity.pdbx_description
1 polymer ?
#
loop_
_entity_poly.entity_id
_entity_poly.type
_entity_poly.pdbx_seq_one_letter_code
_entity_poly.pdbx_strand_id
1 'polypeptide(L)'
;MNFYVYVLKSSGSNSKPITYVGYTTNIGKRIALHNNGKGAKFTRGRKWKLIYKEKYKTKKEAISREYYIKKNRKLRNKIKNFKN
;
A
#
# COMPACT_ATOMS: atom_id res chain seq x y z
N MET A 1 14.54 12.82 7.10
CA MET A 1 13.91 11.89 6.14
C MET A 1 12.74 11.19 6.80
N ASN A 2 11.64 11.05 6.09
CA ASN A 2 10.45 10.38 6.61
C ASN A 2 10.22 9.08 5.87
N PHE A 3 9.60 8.14 6.57
CA PHE A 3 9.19 6.86 6.01
C PHE A 3 7.69 6.76 6.08
N TYR A 4 7.09 6.19 5.05
CA TYR A 4 5.64 6.07 4.97
C TYR A 4 5.25 4.62 4.83
N VAL A 5 4.25 4.21 5.60
CA VAL A 5 3.56 2.94 5.36
C VAL A 5 2.32 3.28 4.56
N TYR A 6 2.07 2.55 3.50
CA TYR A 6 0.96 2.85 2.61
C TYR A 6 0.16 1.61 2.29
N VAL A 7 -1.12 1.81 2.00
CA VAL A 7 -1.99 0.75 1.54
C VAL A 7 -2.57 1.17 0.20
N LEU A 8 -2.39 0.32 -0.79
CA LEU A 8 -2.94 0.52 -2.13
C LEU A 8 -4.12 -0.42 -2.33
N LYS A 9 -5.08 0.02 -3.13
CA LYS A 9 -6.23 -0.79 -3.54
C LYS A 9 -6.20 -0.90 -5.05
N SER A 10 -6.36 -2.10 -5.56
CA SER A 10 -6.40 -2.30 -7.00
C SER A 10 -7.73 -1.87 -7.57
N SER A 11 -7.69 -1.35 -8.79
CA SER A 11 -8.89 -1.08 -9.57
C SER A 11 -8.76 -1.88 -10.85
N GLY A 12 -9.82 -2.55 -11.24
CA GLY A 12 -9.82 -3.33 -12.45
C GLY A 12 -11.23 -3.82 -12.71
N SER A 13 -11.55 -3.98 -13.99
CA SER A 13 -12.92 -4.26 -14.38
C SER A 13 -13.39 -5.68 -14.11
N ASN A 14 -12.47 -6.64 -14.00
CA ASN A 14 -12.85 -8.05 -13.98
C ASN A 14 -12.42 -8.84 -12.74
N SER A 15 -11.88 -8.18 -11.73
CA SER A 15 -11.45 -8.88 -10.53
C SER A 15 -11.82 -8.10 -9.28
N LYS A 16 -11.98 -8.83 -8.19
CA LYS A 16 -12.25 -8.20 -6.91
C LYS A 16 -11.09 -7.31 -6.51
N PRO A 17 -11.35 -6.13 -5.95
CA PRO A 17 -10.28 -5.27 -5.45
C PRO A 17 -9.48 -5.99 -4.37
N ILE A 18 -8.17 -5.87 -4.46
CA ILE A 18 -7.26 -6.40 -3.44
C ILE A 18 -6.39 -5.25 -2.93
N THR A 19 -5.76 -5.47 -1.79
CA THR A 19 -4.90 -4.48 -1.18
C THR A 19 -3.44 -4.90 -1.21
N TYR A 20 -2.55 -3.92 -1.23
CA TYR A 20 -1.12 -4.12 -1.11
C TYR A 20 -0.58 -3.15 -0.06
N VAL A 21 0.22 -3.67 0.87
CA VAL A 21 0.82 -2.88 1.94
C VAL A 21 2.33 -2.82 1.73
N GLY A 22 2.89 -1.62 1.82
CA GLY A 22 4.33 -1.45 1.68
C GLY A 22 4.83 -0.26 2.47
N TYR A 23 6.14 0.00 2.40
CA TYR A 23 6.70 1.23 2.96
C TYR A 23 7.67 1.85 1.97
N THR A 24 7.85 3.17 2.08
CA THR A 24 8.72 3.90 1.16
C THR A 24 9.08 5.26 1.75
N THR A 25 10.11 5.87 1.21
CA THR A 25 10.44 7.27 1.52
C THR A 25 9.73 8.25 0.59
N ASN A 26 9.16 7.77 -0.52
CA ASN A 26 8.50 8.62 -1.51
C ASN A 26 7.29 7.90 -2.09
N ILE A 27 6.10 8.24 -1.57
CA ILE A 27 4.85 7.58 -1.96
C ILE A 27 4.52 7.77 -3.44
N GLY A 28 4.63 9.00 -3.94
CA GLY A 28 4.28 9.27 -5.33
C GLY A 28 5.11 8.46 -6.31
N LYS A 29 6.42 8.42 -6.10
CA LYS A 29 7.32 7.65 -6.93
C LYS A 29 7.03 6.15 -6.84
N ARG A 30 6.73 5.67 -5.64
CA ARG A 30 6.46 4.24 -5.41
C ARG A 30 5.17 3.79 -6.08
N ILE A 31 4.12 4.62 -5.98
CA ILE A 31 2.85 4.31 -6.65
C ILE A 31 3.05 4.26 -8.17
N ALA A 32 3.82 5.19 -8.72
CA ALA A 32 4.12 5.17 -10.15
C ALA A 32 4.83 3.88 -10.55
N LEU A 33 5.77 3.40 -9.73
CA LEU A 33 6.45 2.13 -10.00
C LEU A 33 5.47 0.96 -9.99
N HIS A 34 4.56 0.91 -9.03
CA HIS A 34 3.57 -0.16 -8.97
C HIS A 34 2.67 -0.14 -10.22
N ASN A 35 2.22 1.05 -10.62
CA ASN A 35 1.34 1.18 -11.78
C ASN A 35 2.06 0.88 -13.10
N ASN A 36 3.37 1.01 -13.13
CA ASN A 36 4.18 0.67 -14.31
C ASN A 36 4.67 -0.78 -14.29
N GLY A 37 4.24 -1.57 -13.32
CA GLY A 37 4.62 -2.98 -13.21
C GLY A 37 6.02 -3.20 -12.70
N LYS A 38 6.65 -2.17 -12.11
CA LYS A 38 8.04 -2.23 -11.62
C LYS A 38 8.16 -2.17 -10.10
N GLY A 39 7.05 -2.06 -9.38
CA GLY A 39 7.09 -1.91 -7.94
C GLY A 39 7.31 -3.23 -7.22
N ALA A 40 6.45 -4.18 -7.46
CA ALA A 40 6.53 -5.52 -6.88
C ALA A 40 5.88 -6.51 -7.83
N LYS A 41 6.31 -7.76 -7.73
CA LYS A 41 5.77 -8.82 -8.58
C LYS A 41 4.26 -8.96 -8.40
N PHE A 42 3.80 -8.88 -7.16
CA PHE A 42 2.39 -8.99 -6.80
C PHE A 42 1.54 -7.90 -7.45
N THR A 43 2.09 -6.70 -7.67
CA THR A 43 1.33 -5.56 -8.17
C THR A 43 1.30 -5.43 -9.69
N ARG A 44 2.00 -6.31 -10.41
CA ARG A 44 2.04 -6.27 -11.87
C ARG A 44 0.67 -6.51 -12.49
N GLY A 45 0.40 -5.79 -13.56
CA GLY A 45 -0.82 -5.99 -14.34
C GLY A 45 -2.07 -5.40 -13.75
N ARG A 46 -1.95 -4.64 -12.68
CA ARG A 46 -3.08 -3.97 -12.04
C ARG A 46 -2.79 -2.50 -11.89
N LYS A 47 -3.85 -1.71 -11.83
CA LYS A 47 -3.75 -0.30 -11.49
C LYS A 47 -4.03 -0.15 -10.00
N TRP A 48 -3.27 0.73 -9.35
CA TRP A 48 -3.30 0.88 -7.90
C TRP A 48 -3.60 2.31 -7.50
N LYS A 49 -4.41 2.45 -6.45
CA LYS A 49 -4.78 3.73 -5.88
C LYS A 49 -4.40 3.74 -4.41
N LEU A 50 -3.82 4.85 -3.95
CA LEU A 50 -3.51 5.03 -2.53
C LEU A 50 -4.80 5.24 -1.76
N ILE A 51 -5.04 4.41 -0.72
CA ILE A 51 -6.23 4.55 0.12
C ILE A 51 -5.89 4.86 1.57
N TYR A 52 -4.62 4.69 1.97
CA TYR A 52 -4.24 4.92 3.36
C TYR A 52 -2.73 5.10 3.46
N LYS A 53 -2.28 5.99 4.36
CA LYS A 53 -0.85 6.14 4.64
C LYS A 53 -0.62 6.57 6.08
N GLU A 54 0.56 6.22 6.59
CA GLU A 54 1.06 6.65 7.90
C GLU A 54 2.49 7.12 7.72
N LYS A 55 2.91 8.06 8.55
CA LYS A 55 4.24 8.66 8.46
C LYS A 55 5.05 8.33 9.71
N TYR A 56 6.30 7.93 9.51
CA TYR A 56 7.20 7.59 10.60
C TYR A 56 8.56 8.24 10.39
N LYS A 57 9.26 8.53 11.48
CA LYS A 57 10.59 9.14 11.41
C LYS A 57 11.69 8.12 11.18
N THR A 58 11.46 6.85 11.52
CA THR A 58 12.49 5.82 11.38
C THR A 58 12.00 4.68 10.50
N LYS A 59 12.96 4.05 9.81
CA LYS A 59 12.69 2.89 8.98
C LYS A 59 12.17 1.73 9.80
N LYS A 60 12.71 1.54 11.00
CA LYS A 60 12.32 0.46 11.90
C LYS A 60 10.84 0.53 12.26
N GLU A 61 10.36 1.72 12.59
CA GLU A 61 8.94 1.93 12.89
C GLU A 61 8.06 1.61 11.68
N ALA A 62 8.48 2.07 10.51
CA ALA A 62 7.72 1.83 9.29
C ALA A 62 7.64 0.34 8.95
N ILE A 63 8.74 -0.37 9.04
CA ILE A 63 8.79 -1.82 8.78
C ILE A 63 7.91 -2.57 9.75
N SER A 64 7.98 -2.22 11.03
CA SER A 64 7.17 -2.86 12.08
C SER A 64 5.67 -2.66 11.79
N ARG A 65 5.29 -1.46 11.43
CA ARG A 65 3.89 -1.14 11.16
C ARG A 65 3.40 -1.79 9.87
N GLU A 66 4.24 -1.81 8.84
CA GLU A 66 3.91 -2.50 7.60
C GLU A 66 3.60 -3.97 7.86
N TYR A 67 4.45 -4.61 8.65
CA TYR A 67 4.25 -6.02 9.01
C TYR A 67 2.94 -6.22 9.78
N TYR A 68 2.66 -5.34 10.74
CA TYR A 68 1.43 -5.40 11.53
C TYR A 68 0.19 -5.31 10.64
N ILE A 69 0.18 -4.36 9.71
CA ILE A 69 -0.96 -4.17 8.81
C ILE A 69 -1.11 -5.37 7.87
N LYS A 70 0.01 -5.88 7.35
CA LYS A 70 -0.01 -7.07 6.48
C LYS A 70 -0.62 -8.28 7.18
N LYS A 71 -0.32 -8.47 8.45
CA LYS A 71 -0.82 -9.61 9.22
C LYS A 71 -2.25 -9.42 9.70
N ASN A 72 -2.75 -8.19 9.74
CA ASN A 72 -4.05 -7.89 10.30
C ASN A 72 -5.11 -7.74 9.20
N ARG A 73 -5.75 -8.86 8.86
CA ARG A 73 -6.76 -8.89 7.81
C ARG A 73 -7.96 -7.99 8.12
N LYS A 74 -8.39 -7.97 9.37
CA LYS A 74 -9.52 -7.12 9.78
C LYS A 74 -9.21 -5.64 9.56
N LEU A 75 -8.01 -5.22 9.93
CA LEU A 75 -7.58 -3.84 9.73
C LEU A 75 -7.51 -3.48 8.25
N ARG A 76 -6.94 -4.37 7.41
CA ARG A 76 -6.86 -4.14 5.97
C ARG A 76 -8.25 -4.03 5.34
N ASN A 77 -9.19 -4.86 5.76
CA ASN A 77 -10.56 -4.79 5.26
C ASN A 77 -11.24 -3.49 5.70
N LYS A 78 -11.00 -3.05 6.93
CA LYS A 78 -11.54 -1.79 7.42
C LYS A 78 -11.00 -0.61 6.61
N ILE A 79 -9.70 -0.60 6.33
CA ILE A 79 -9.07 0.43 5.50
C ILE A 79 -9.62 0.38 4.08
N LYS A 80 -9.73 -0.81 3.50
CA LYS A 80 -10.21 -1.04 2.14
C LYS A 80 -11.62 -0.50 1.94
N ASN A 81 -12.47 -0.63 2.95
CA ASN A 81 -13.87 -0.24 2.88
C ASN A 81 -14.14 1.16 3.43
N PHE A 82 -13.09 1.84 3.88
CA PHE A 82 -13.23 3.19 4.40
C PHE A 82 -13.55 4.16 3.27
N LYS A 83 -14.63 4.92 3.44
CA LYS A 83 -15.04 5.93 2.46
C LYS A 83 -14.48 7.29 2.85
N ASN A 84 -13.73 7.88 1.99
CA ASN A 84 -13.25 9.25 2.16
C ASN A 84 -14.06 10.20 1.31
#